data_2e48e4406c005c2bf06b9515ff470cc1
#
_entry.id   2e48e4406c005c2bf06b9515ff470cc1
#
_cell.length_a   1.000
_cell.length_b   1.000
_cell.length_c   1.000
_cell.angle_alpha   90.00
_cell.angle_beta   90.00
_cell.angle_gamma   90.00
#
_symmetry.space_group_name_H-M   'P 1'
#
loop_
_entity.id
_entity.type
_entity.pdbx_description
1 polymer ?
#
loop_
_entity_poly.entity_id
_entity_poly.type
_entity_poly.pdbx_seq_one_letter_code
_entity_poly.pdbx_strand_id
1 'polypeptide(L)'
;MTIELTMLVYSVALLFVLILVQALSGVLAQGLPAMAGSRDNLGPPGVLQARTKRVVDNHREGLLLFAPLVLAAAATGTSTESTILGAQLFFYSRVVHALLYLTAVPWIRPLAWAAGIVGCILIFLALI
;
A
#
# COMPACT_ATOMS: atom_id res chain seq x y z
N MET A 1 -14.03 17.38 0.32
CA MET A 1 -12.99 16.51 -0.25
C MET A 1 -13.68 15.41 -1.06
N THR A 2 -13.20 15.14 -2.26
CA THR A 2 -13.77 14.08 -3.09
C THR A 2 -13.51 12.68 -2.50
N ILE A 3 -14.26 11.68 -2.95
CA ILE A 3 -14.05 10.28 -2.52
C ILE A 3 -12.66 9.83 -2.93
N GLU A 4 -12.20 10.19 -4.12
CA GLU A 4 -10.86 9.84 -4.63
C GLU A 4 -9.76 10.38 -3.70
N LEU A 5 -9.85 11.64 -3.31
CA LEU A 5 -8.89 12.23 -2.36
C LEU A 5 -8.98 11.58 -0.98
N THR A 6 -10.18 11.25 -0.53
CA THR A 6 -10.37 10.54 0.74
C THR A 6 -9.69 9.16 0.70
N MET A 7 -9.86 8.42 -0.39
CA MET A 7 -9.20 7.12 -0.58
C MET A 7 -7.68 7.27 -0.64
N LEU A 8 -7.17 8.36 -1.23
CA LEU A 8 -5.74 8.65 -1.23
C LEU A 8 -5.23 8.89 0.19
N VAL A 9 -5.91 9.71 0.97
CA VAL A 9 -5.53 9.98 2.37
C VAL A 9 -5.54 8.68 3.19
N TYR A 10 -6.57 7.84 3.02
CA TYR A 10 -6.64 6.55 3.70
C TYR A 10 -5.53 5.60 3.25
N SER A 11 -5.15 5.63 1.97
CA SER A 11 -4.04 4.83 1.46
C SER A 11 -2.69 5.27 2.04
N VAL A 12 -2.51 6.56 2.28
CA VAL A 12 -1.34 7.10 2.98
C VAL A 12 -1.36 6.68 4.46
N ALA A 13 -2.53 6.74 5.10
CA ALA A 13 -2.68 6.26 6.48
C ALA A 13 -2.34 4.77 6.61
N LEU A 14 -2.78 3.96 5.63
CA LEU A 14 -2.40 2.55 5.57
C LEU A 14 -0.88 2.38 5.47
N LEU A 15 -0.20 3.19 4.65
CA LEU A 15 1.26 3.16 4.57
C LEU A 15 1.92 3.50 5.91
N PHE A 16 1.42 4.49 6.64
CA PHE A 16 1.90 4.80 7.99
C PHE A 16 1.80 3.58 8.90
N VAL A 17 0.64 2.93 8.93
CA VAL A 17 0.45 1.73 9.76
C VAL A 17 1.42 0.62 9.36
N LEU A 18 1.57 0.37 8.07
CA LEU A 18 2.47 -0.68 7.57
C LEU A 18 3.94 -0.38 7.89
N ILE A 19 4.36 0.88 7.80
CA ILE A 19 5.72 1.30 8.19
C ILE A 19 5.95 1.06 9.69
N LEU A 20 4.97 1.40 10.53
CA LEU A 20 5.07 1.15 11.98
C LEU A 20 5.12 -0.35 12.28
N VAL A 21 4.31 -1.16 11.60
CA VAL A 21 4.35 -2.62 11.75
C VAL A 21 5.69 -3.17 11.31
N GLN A 22 6.26 -2.68 10.22
CA GLN A 22 7.59 -3.07 9.75
C GLN A 22 8.66 -2.72 10.80
N ALA A 23 8.64 -1.50 11.33
CA ALA A 23 9.61 -1.06 12.34
C ALA A 23 9.52 -1.93 13.60
N LEU A 24 8.30 -2.21 14.07
CA LEU A 24 8.08 -3.07 15.23
C LEU A 24 8.57 -4.50 14.97
N SER A 25 8.29 -5.05 13.80
CA SER A 25 8.76 -6.40 13.43
C SER A 25 10.28 -6.50 13.42
N GLY A 26 10.96 -5.43 12.98
CA GLY A 26 12.42 -5.34 13.02
C GLY A 26 12.95 -5.34 14.45
N VAL A 27 12.35 -4.53 15.33
CA VAL A 27 12.72 -4.48 16.75
C VAL A 27 12.50 -5.84 17.43
N LEU A 28 11.38 -6.50 17.15
CA LEU A 28 11.09 -7.82 17.74
C LEU A 28 12.05 -8.90 17.21
N ALA A 29 12.46 -8.84 15.97
CA ALA A 29 13.35 -9.84 15.36
C ALA A 29 14.82 -9.61 15.68
N GLN A 30 15.29 -8.36 15.67
CA GLN A 30 16.73 -8.02 15.77
C GLN A 30 17.12 -7.36 17.09
N GLY A 31 16.13 -6.84 17.84
CA GLY A 31 16.35 -6.06 19.05
C GLY A 31 16.53 -4.57 18.77
N LEU A 32 16.13 -3.74 19.74
CA LEU A 32 16.18 -2.28 19.60
C LEU A 32 17.61 -1.76 19.39
N PRO A 33 18.65 -2.21 20.13
CA PRO A 33 20.00 -1.70 19.92
C PRO A 33 20.53 -1.96 18.50
N ALA A 34 20.25 -3.14 17.94
CA ALA A 34 20.66 -3.49 16.59
C ALA A 34 19.93 -2.64 15.54
N MET A 35 18.64 -2.41 15.70
CA MET A 35 17.83 -1.63 14.75
C MET A 35 18.12 -0.12 14.85
N ALA A 36 18.47 0.38 16.03
CA ALA A 36 18.83 1.78 16.24
C ALA A 36 20.26 2.14 15.83
N GLY A 37 21.14 1.15 15.70
CA GLY A 37 22.54 1.34 15.30
C GLY A 37 22.71 1.46 13.79
N SER A 38 23.95 1.19 13.33
CA SER A 38 24.31 1.27 11.90
C SER A 38 23.63 0.22 11.03
N ARG A 39 23.16 -0.86 11.63
CA ARG A 39 22.58 -2.04 10.98
C ARG A 39 23.53 -2.85 10.11
N ASP A 40 24.84 -2.61 10.21
CA ASP A 40 25.83 -3.33 9.40
C ASP A 40 25.92 -4.81 9.75
N ASN A 41 25.63 -5.18 10.99
CA ASN A 41 25.76 -6.53 11.52
C ASN A 41 24.42 -7.16 11.89
N LEU A 42 23.35 -6.83 11.16
CA LEU A 42 22.06 -7.48 11.37
C LEU A 42 22.12 -8.95 10.95
N GLY A 43 21.45 -9.81 11.73
CA GLY A 43 21.20 -11.19 11.35
C GLY A 43 20.18 -11.28 10.21
N PRO A 44 19.88 -12.50 9.73
CA PRO A 44 18.86 -12.69 8.72
C PRO A 44 17.50 -12.19 9.24
N PRO A 45 16.65 -11.60 8.37
CA PRO A 45 15.35 -11.11 8.79
C PRO A 45 14.44 -12.24 9.27
N GLY A 46 13.66 -11.97 10.32
CA GLY A 46 12.59 -12.87 10.73
C GLY A 46 11.51 -13.00 9.64
N VAL A 47 10.68 -14.03 9.74
CA VAL A 47 9.61 -14.28 8.75
C VAL A 47 8.65 -13.10 8.67
N LEU A 48 8.17 -12.60 9.80
CA LEU A 48 7.27 -11.45 9.84
C LEU A 48 7.97 -10.18 9.36
N GLN A 49 9.23 -9.98 9.74
CA GLN A 49 10.04 -8.85 9.29
C GLN A 49 10.16 -8.82 7.76
N ALA A 50 10.46 -9.95 7.13
CA ALA A 50 10.57 -10.07 5.69
C ALA A 50 9.20 -9.84 4.99
N ARG A 51 8.11 -10.34 5.56
CA ARG A 51 6.76 -10.12 5.04
C ARG A 51 6.35 -8.65 5.10
N THR A 52 6.56 -8.00 6.23
CA THR A 52 6.20 -6.58 6.39
C THR A 52 6.98 -5.70 5.43
N LYS A 53 8.26 -5.97 5.21
CA LYS A 53 9.07 -5.25 4.22
C LYS A 53 8.46 -5.37 2.82
N ARG A 54 8.08 -6.57 2.41
CA ARG A 54 7.49 -6.78 1.08
C ARG A 54 6.13 -6.10 0.94
N VAL A 55 5.31 -6.10 2.00
CA VAL A 55 4.01 -5.41 2.00
C VAL A 55 4.19 -3.90 1.87
N VAL A 56 5.12 -3.32 2.63
CA VAL A 56 5.44 -1.89 2.55
C VAL A 56 5.93 -1.52 1.16
N ASP A 57 6.89 -2.26 0.61
CA ASP A 57 7.45 -2.00 -0.71
C ASP A 57 6.36 -2.09 -1.79
N ASN A 58 5.48 -3.08 -1.70
CA ASN A 58 4.39 -3.26 -2.67
C ASN A 58 3.33 -2.16 -2.56
N HIS A 59 2.94 -1.78 -1.35
CA HIS A 59 1.97 -0.70 -1.16
C HIS A 59 2.53 0.66 -1.61
N ARG A 60 3.80 0.92 -1.30
CA ARG A 60 4.50 2.13 -1.76
C ARG A 60 4.55 2.21 -3.28
N GLU A 61 4.86 1.11 -3.96
CA GLU A 61 4.85 1.03 -5.43
C GLU A 61 3.45 1.32 -5.99
N GLY A 62 2.40 0.75 -5.37
CA GLY A 62 1.02 1.04 -5.74
C GLY A 62 0.67 2.52 -5.57
N LEU A 63 1.12 3.16 -4.49
CA LEU A 63 0.90 4.59 -4.25
C LEU A 63 1.60 5.48 -5.27
N LEU A 64 2.74 5.07 -5.81
CA LEU A 64 3.42 5.81 -6.88
C LEU A 64 2.59 5.87 -8.16
N LEU A 65 1.71 4.91 -8.39
CA LEU A 65 0.75 4.94 -9.50
C LEU A 65 -0.54 5.67 -9.12
N PHE A 66 -1.07 5.39 -7.94
CA PHE A 66 -2.37 5.87 -7.50
C PHE A 66 -2.39 7.36 -7.17
N ALA A 67 -1.41 7.84 -6.40
CA ALA A 67 -1.39 9.22 -5.93
C ALA A 67 -1.34 10.24 -7.07
N PRO A 68 -0.46 10.11 -8.08
CA PRO A 68 -0.45 11.04 -9.20
C PRO A 68 -1.76 11.05 -10.00
N LEU A 69 -2.41 9.89 -10.16
CA LEU A 69 -3.68 9.79 -10.87
C LEU A 69 -4.80 10.50 -10.11
N VAL A 70 -4.89 10.30 -8.81
CA VAL A 70 -5.89 10.98 -7.97
C VAL A 70 -5.64 12.49 -7.96
N LEU A 71 -4.38 12.92 -7.85
CA LEU A 71 -4.03 14.34 -7.86
C LEU A 71 -4.31 14.97 -9.22
N ALA A 72 -4.08 14.26 -10.33
CA ALA A 72 -4.44 14.72 -11.67
C ALA A 72 -5.96 14.87 -11.81
N ALA A 73 -6.72 13.90 -11.30
CA ALA A 73 -8.18 14.00 -11.29
C ALA A 73 -8.66 15.22 -10.50
N ALA A 74 -8.08 15.47 -9.33
CA ALA A 74 -8.39 16.63 -8.52
C ALA A 74 -8.04 17.95 -9.23
N ALA A 75 -6.86 18.02 -9.85
CA ALA A 75 -6.38 19.20 -10.57
C ALA A 75 -7.25 19.54 -11.78
N THR A 76 -7.83 18.56 -12.43
CA THR A 76 -8.68 18.72 -13.62
C THR A 76 -10.17 18.82 -13.25
N GLY A 77 -10.52 18.71 -11.98
CA GLY A 77 -11.93 18.69 -11.55
C GLY A 77 -12.68 17.44 -12.01
N THR A 78 -11.97 16.36 -12.32
CA THR A 78 -12.55 15.11 -12.81
C THR A 78 -12.94 14.22 -11.63
N SER A 79 -14.25 14.03 -11.43
CA SER A 79 -14.77 13.07 -10.46
C SER A 79 -16.00 12.42 -11.08
N THR A 80 -15.84 11.16 -11.46
CA THR A 80 -16.85 10.35 -12.14
C THR A 80 -17.10 9.07 -11.38
N GLU A 81 -18.14 8.34 -11.73
CA GLU A 81 -18.38 7.01 -11.15
C GLU A 81 -17.17 6.09 -11.34
N SER A 82 -16.48 6.19 -12.48
CA SER A 82 -15.29 5.41 -12.79
C SER A 82 -14.11 5.77 -11.89
N THR A 83 -13.85 7.06 -11.67
CA THR A 83 -12.75 7.49 -10.79
C THR A 83 -13.03 7.16 -9.33
N ILE A 84 -14.27 7.30 -8.90
CA ILE A 84 -14.71 6.94 -7.54
C ILE A 84 -14.54 5.43 -7.32
N LEU A 85 -15.06 4.61 -8.24
CA LEU A 85 -14.92 3.16 -8.16
C LEU A 85 -13.45 2.74 -8.18
N GLY A 86 -12.65 3.33 -9.05
CA GLY A 86 -11.22 3.06 -9.16
C GLY A 86 -10.49 3.35 -7.86
N ALA A 87 -10.78 4.49 -7.23
CA ALA A 87 -10.15 4.88 -5.97
C ALA A 87 -10.54 3.95 -4.81
N GLN A 88 -11.83 3.60 -4.71
CA GLN A 88 -12.32 2.67 -3.70
C GLN A 88 -11.73 1.27 -3.91
N LEU A 89 -11.70 0.80 -5.14
CA LEU A 89 -11.13 -0.49 -5.49
C LEU A 89 -9.65 -0.56 -5.13
N PHE A 90 -8.88 0.50 -5.42
CA PHE A 90 -7.48 0.57 -5.02
C PHE A 90 -7.33 0.44 -3.50
N PHE A 91 -7.98 1.31 -2.73
CA PHE A 91 -7.79 1.34 -1.27
C PHE A 91 -8.20 0.01 -0.63
N TYR A 92 -9.41 -0.47 -0.89
CA TYR A 92 -9.90 -1.70 -0.24
C TYR A 92 -9.12 -2.93 -0.65
N SER A 93 -8.71 -3.02 -1.92
CA SER A 93 -7.85 -4.12 -2.37
C SER A 93 -6.47 -4.08 -1.70
N ARG A 94 -5.94 -2.88 -1.42
CA ARG A 94 -4.64 -2.75 -0.71
C ARG A 94 -4.74 -3.17 0.74
N VAL A 95 -5.84 -2.86 1.42
CA VAL A 95 -6.09 -3.37 2.78
C VAL A 95 -6.15 -4.90 2.78
N VAL A 96 -6.94 -5.48 1.88
CA VAL A 96 -7.06 -6.94 1.75
C VAL A 96 -5.71 -7.57 1.41
N HIS A 97 -4.97 -7.01 0.46
CA HIS A 97 -3.64 -7.49 0.08
C HIS A 97 -2.68 -7.53 1.28
N ALA A 98 -2.65 -6.46 2.09
CA ALA A 98 -1.80 -6.39 3.27
C ALA A 98 -2.16 -7.48 4.28
N LEU A 99 -3.44 -7.66 4.57
CA LEU A 99 -3.91 -8.70 5.50
C LEU A 99 -3.59 -10.10 5.00
N LEU A 100 -3.82 -10.38 3.72
CA LEU A 100 -3.52 -11.68 3.13
C LEU A 100 -2.01 -11.97 3.11
N TYR A 101 -1.19 -10.94 2.87
CA TYR A 101 0.26 -11.10 2.83
C TYR A 101 0.82 -11.38 4.23
N LEU A 102 0.41 -10.62 5.23
CA LEU A 102 0.88 -10.79 6.61
C LEU A 102 0.44 -12.12 7.21
N THR A 103 -0.72 -12.64 6.82
CA THR A 103 -1.24 -13.94 7.26
C THR A 103 -0.80 -15.11 6.36
N ALA A 104 0.02 -14.83 5.33
CA ALA A 104 0.57 -15.84 4.42
C ALA A 104 -0.48 -16.66 3.65
N VAL A 105 -1.60 -16.05 3.29
CA VAL A 105 -2.61 -16.70 2.44
C VAL A 105 -2.14 -16.67 0.98
N PRO A 106 -1.87 -17.81 0.34
CA PRO A 106 -1.48 -17.86 -1.07
C PRO A 106 -2.68 -17.72 -2.00
N TRP A 107 -2.45 -17.58 -3.28
CA TRP A 107 -3.42 -17.60 -4.40
C TRP A 107 -4.38 -16.40 -4.46
N ILE A 108 -5.00 -15.97 -3.34
CA ILE A 108 -5.93 -14.83 -3.30
C ILE A 108 -5.16 -13.50 -3.33
N ARG A 109 -3.95 -13.48 -2.76
CA ARG A 109 -3.10 -12.29 -2.70
C ARG A 109 -2.84 -11.65 -4.08
N PRO A 110 -2.45 -12.40 -5.13
CA PRO A 110 -2.27 -11.82 -6.47
C PRO A 110 -3.55 -11.21 -7.03
N LEU A 111 -4.71 -11.76 -6.71
CA LEU A 111 -6.00 -11.22 -7.13
C LEU A 111 -6.28 -9.87 -6.46
N ALA A 112 -5.97 -9.72 -5.18
CA ALA A 112 -6.10 -8.45 -4.47
C ALA A 112 -5.17 -7.39 -5.06
N TRP A 113 -3.92 -7.77 -5.38
CA TRP A 113 -3.00 -6.88 -6.07
C TRP A 113 -3.53 -6.44 -7.43
N ALA A 114 -4.01 -7.37 -8.23
CA ALA A 114 -4.56 -7.09 -9.56
C ALA A 114 -5.78 -6.15 -9.47
N ALA A 115 -6.63 -6.31 -8.47
CA ALA A 115 -7.77 -5.42 -8.24
C ALA A 115 -7.33 -3.97 -8.01
N GLY A 116 -6.25 -3.76 -7.26
CA GLY A 116 -5.67 -2.43 -7.07
C GLY A 116 -5.16 -1.80 -8.37
N ILE A 117 -4.53 -2.58 -9.22
CA ILE A 117 -4.08 -2.13 -10.54
C ILE A 117 -5.28 -1.79 -11.44
N VAL A 118 -6.33 -2.60 -11.43
CA VAL A 118 -7.57 -2.29 -12.16
C VAL A 118 -8.14 -0.95 -11.68
N GLY A 119 -8.12 -0.69 -10.38
CA GLY A 119 -8.55 0.61 -9.84
C GLY A 119 -7.77 1.78 -10.43
N CYS A 120 -6.44 1.67 -10.51
CA CYS A 120 -5.61 2.69 -11.17
C CYS A 120 -5.93 2.84 -12.67
N ILE A 121 -6.16 1.74 -13.37
CA ILE A 121 -6.51 1.76 -14.79
C ILE A 121 -7.84 2.49 -15.01
N LEU A 122 -8.84 2.27 -14.16
CA LEU A 122 -10.12 2.97 -14.25
C LEU A 122 -9.97 4.49 -14.13
N ILE A 123 -9.12 4.96 -13.21
CA ILE A 123 -8.85 6.38 -13.06
C ILE A 123 -8.09 6.90 -14.29
N PHE A 124 -7.06 6.19 -14.71
CA PHE A 124 -6.27 6.57 -15.89
C PHE A 124 -7.14 6.75 -17.12
N LEU A 125 -8.00 5.77 -17.43
CA LEU A 125 -8.89 5.84 -18.59
C LEU A 125 -9.93 6.96 -18.50
N ALA A 126 -10.32 7.35 -17.30
CA ALA A 126 -11.23 8.48 -17.12
C ALA A 126 -10.55 9.84 -17.34
N LEU A 127 -9.23 9.88 -17.29
CA LEU A 127 -8.44 11.12 -17.47
C LEU A 127 -7.99 11.37 -18.90
N ILE A 128 -7.99 10.34 -19.74
CA ILE A 128 -7.59 10.47 -21.16
C ILE A 128 -8.80 10.38 -22.09
#